data_00dd43d9ba251a0c8045fb111a7b2b44
#
_entry.id   00dd43d9ba251a0c8045fb111a7b2b44
#
_cell.length_a   1.000
_cell.length_b   1.000
_cell.length_c   1.000
_cell.angle_alpha   90.00
_cell.angle_beta   90.00
_cell.angle_gamma   90.00
#
_symmetry.space_group_name_H-M   'P 1'
#
loop_
_entity.id
_entity.type
_entity.pdbx_description
1 polymer ?
#
loop_
_entity_poly.entity_id
_entity_poly.type
_entity_poly.pdbx_seq_one_letter_code
_entity_poly.pdbx_strand_id
1 'polypeptide(L)'
;RVEAVSDASFDAWIKQYRPNENSANSTISYYSKGALIALIMDLETIHSTQAKAGLDEVMKAMYDEYYTKKGRGYTDAEFKTMLEKVSGKSFDDVYKDYVNGVKTIDYKKYFSYAGFTLIDDAAKGNDAYLGVVTALKDGKIIVTNVSRQSPAWIAGL
;
A
#
# COMPACT_ATOMS: atom_id res chain seq x y z
N ARG A 1 -4.06 -9.44 2.53
CA ARG A 1 -2.90 -9.39 3.45
C ARG A 1 -1.94 -10.53 3.12
N VAL A 2 -1.18 -10.35 2.08
CA VAL A 2 -0.39 -11.46 1.54
C VAL A 2 1.08 -11.20 1.83
N GLU A 3 1.52 -9.94 1.66
CA GLU A 3 2.93 -9.58 1.65
C GLU A 3 3.14 -8.13 2.11
N ALA A 4 4.28 -7.83 2.75
CA ALA A 4 4.68 -6.48 3.05
C ALA A 4 5.09 -5.74 1.77
N VAL A 5 4.97 -4.40 1.74
CA VAL A 5 5.36 -3.65 0.55
C VAL A 5 6.86 -3.65 0.35
N SER A 6 7.65 -3.69 1.43
CA SER A 6 9.11 -3.84 1.38
C SER A 6 9.52 -5.15 0.71
N ASP A 7 8.87 -6.26 1.06
CA ASP A 7 9.16 -7.57 0.47
C ASP A 7 8.75 -7.60 -1.01
N ALA A 8 7.54 -7.10 -1.33
CA ALA A 8 7.05 -7.03 -2.70
C ALA A 8 7.94 -6.14 -3.60
N SER A 9 8.54 -5.09 -3.05
CA SER A 9 9.51 -4.24 -3.75
C SER A 9 10.83 -4.97 -3.98
N PHE A 10 11.32 -5.69 -2.96
CA PHE A 10 12.57 -6.46 -3.05
C PHE A 10 12.45 -7.61 -4.06
N ASP A 11 11.34 -8.33 -4.01
CA ASP A 11 11.07 -9.49 -4.86
C ASP A 11 10.48 -9.13 -6.24
N ALA A 12 10.37 -7.84 -6.59
CA ALA A 12 9.64 -7.37 -7.77
C ALA A 12 10.02 -8.07 -9.07
N TRP A 13 11.32 -8.31 -9.30
CA TRP A 13 11.82 -8.94 -10.52
C TRP A 13 11.40 -10.40 -10.69
N ILE A 14 11.18 -11.11 -9.60
CA ILE A 14 10.82 -12.53 -9.63
C ILE A 14 9.32 -12.76 -9.42
N LYS A 15 8.60 -11.79 -8.86
CA LYS A 15 7.15 -11.90 -8.59
C LYS A 15 6.32 -10.96 -9.46
N GLN A 16 6.48 -9.65 -9.33
CA GLN A 16 5.66 -8.66 -10.03
C GLN A 16 5.86 -8.71 -11.56
N TYR A 17 7.10 -8.89 -12.02
CA TYR A 17 7.43 -8.92 -13.45
C TYR A 17 7.44 -10.34 -14.05
N ARG A 18 7.16 -11.36 -13.25
CA ARG A 18 7.00 -12.76 -13.68
C ARG A 18 5.76 -13.39 -13.03
N PRO A 19 4.56 -12.86 -13.33
CA PRO A 19 3.35 -13.38 -12.71
C PRO A 19 3.08 -14.82 -13.18
N ASN A 20 2.45 -15.59 -12.29
CA ASN A 20 1.90 -16.91 -12.56
C ASN A 20 0.41 -16.93 -12.23
N GLU A 21 -0.25 -18.07 -12.44
CA GLU A 21 -1.68 -18.23 -12.23
C GLU A 21 -2.13 -17.94 -10.79
N ASN A 22 -1.25 -18.09 -9.81
CA ASN A 22 -1.55 -17.83 -8.40
C ASN A 22 -1.08 -16.45 -7.89
N SER A 23 -0.52 -15.61 -8.75
CA SER A 23 0.04 -14.31 -8.35
C SER A 23 -1.00 -13.41 -7.65
N ALA A 24 -2.27 -13.46 -8.10
CA ALA A 24 -3.36 -12.71 -7.48
C ALA A 24 -3.57 -13.04 -5.98
N ASN A 25 -3.18 -14.24 -5.56
CA ASN A 25 -3.30 -14.72 -4.18
C ASN A 25 -2.00 -14.64 -3.36
N SER A 26 -0.86 -14.41 -4.01
CA SER A 26 0.47 -14.52 -3.39
C SER A 26 1.30 -13.25 -3.45
N THR A 27 0.91 -12.27 -4.27
CA THR A 27 1.66 -11.01 -4.41
C THR A 27 0.76 -9.80 -4.28
N ILE A 28 1.39 -8.64 -4.07
CA ILE A 28 0.75 -7.33 -4.12
C ILE A 28 1.49 -6.44 -5.11
N SER A 29 0.80 -5.45 -5.67
CA SER A 29 1.47 -4.37 -6.39
C SER A 29 2.12 -3.41 -5.41
N TYR A 30 3.44 -3.41 -5.35
CA TYR A 30 4.18 -2.44 -4.53
C TYR A 30 3.99 -0.99 -5.03
N TYR A 31 3.69 -0.79 -6.32
CA TYR A 31 3.31 0.51 -6.84
C TYR A 31 2.03 1.03 -6.19
N SER A 32 0.97 0.23 -6.25
CA SER A 32 -0.35 0.65 -5.73
C SER A 32 -0.32 0.82 -4.22
N LYS A 33 0.22 -0.17 -3.49
CA LYS A 33 0.31 -0.08 -2.03
C LYS A 33 1.29 1.00 -1.58
N GLY A 34 2.41 1.16 -2.28
CA GLY A 34 3.38 2.22 -2.02
C GLY A 34 2.80 3.62 -2.20
N ALA A 35 2.03 3.83 -3.27
CA ALA A 35 1.33 5.10 -3.49
C ALA A 35 0.33 5.41 -2.36
N LEU A 36 -0.41 4.42 -1.87
CA LEU A 36 -1.31 4.59 -0.72
C LEU A 36 -0.56 4.89 0.58
N ILE A 37 0.61 4.26 0.80
CA ILE A 37 1.45 4.56 1.96
C ILE A 37 2.01 5.98 1.85
N ALA A 38 2.46 6.41 0.68
CA ALA A 38 2.90 7.79 0.46
C ALA A 38 1.77 8.80 0.73
N LEU A 39 0.55 8.51 0.26
CA LEU A 39 -0.62 9.35 0.53
C LEU A 39 -0.90 9.50 2.04
N ILE A 40 -0.85 8.40 2.81
CA ILE A 40 -1.09 8.51 4.26
C ILE A 40 0.07 9.20 5.00
N MET A 41 1.31 9.08 4.52
CA MET A 41 2.46 9.84 5.04
C MET A 41 2.27 11.34 4.79
N ASP A 42 1.78 11.70 3.60
CA ASP A 42 1.48 13.09 3.24
C ASP A 42 0.36 13.65 4.11
N LEU A 43 -0.77 12.95 4.21
CA LEU A 43 -1.91 13.36 5.05
C LEU A 43 -1.53 13.50 6.53
N GLU A 44 -0.73 12.57 7.07
CA GLU A 44 -0.22 12.64 8.44
C GLU A 44 0.71 13.86 8.62
N THR A 45 1.57 14.15 7.65
CA THR A 45 2.48 15.31 7.68
C THR A 45 1.69 16.62 7.61
N ILE A 46 0.75 16.73 6.68
CA ILE A 46 -0.12 17.91 6.55
C ILE A 46 -0.90 18.15 7.85
N HIS A 47 -1.47 17.06 8.41
CA HIS A 47 -2.23 17.16 9.66
C HIS A 47 -1.36 17.57 10.85
N SER A 48 -0.21 16.93 11.04
CA SER A 48 0.68 17.23 12.18
C SER A 48 1.30 18.62 12.12
N THR A 49 1.54 19.14 10.91
CA THR A 49 2.11 20.48 10.69
C THR A 49 1.06 21.58 10.56
N GLN A 50 -0.22 21.26 10.70
CA GLN A 50 -1.31 22.22 10.46
C GLN A 50 -1.23 22.85 9.07
N ALA A 51 -1.05 22.02 8.05
CA ALA A 51 -0.91 22.36 6.63
C ALA A 51 0.29 23.28 6.30
N LYS A 52 1.33 23.28 7.13
CA LYS A 52 2.57 24.04 6.85
C LYS A 52 3.57 23.25 6.03
N ALA A 53 3.48 21.93 6.02
CA ALA A 53 4.33 21.03 5.24
C ALA A 53 3.59 19.76 4.84
N GLY A 54 4.02 19.17 3.75
CA GLY A 54 3.60 17.88 3.24
C GLY A 54 4.81 17.08 2.74
N LEU A 55 4.59 16.04 1.93
CA LEU A 55 5.67 15.28 1.31
C LEU A 55 6.52 16.12 0.34
N ASP A 56 5.99 17.17 -0.25
CA ASP A 56 6.74 18.07 -1.12
C ASP A 56 7.91 18.74 -0.37
N GLU A 57 7.66 19.20 0.86
CA GLU A 57 8.70 19.76 1.73
C GLU A 57 9.71 18.71 2.16
N VAL A 58 9.27 17.47 2.41
CA VAL A 58 10.18 16.35 2.69
C VAL A 58 11.08 16.07 1.49
N MET A 59 10.51 15.94 0.28
CA MET A 59 11.27 15.68 -0.95
C MET A 59 12.26 16.79 -1.25
N LYS A 60 11.87 18.06 -1.06
CA LYS A 60 12.76 19.20 -1.21
C LYS A 60 13.90 19.16 -0.20
N ALA A 61 13.62 18.89 1.07
CA ALA A 61 14.63 18.76 2.12
C ALA A 61 15.60 17.59 1.85
N MET A 62 15.09 16.47 1.32
CA MET A 62 15.92 15.34 0.89
C MET A 62 16.85 15.73 -0.25
N TYR A 63 16.34 16.41 -1.28
CA TYR A 63 17.15 16.89 -2.40
C TYR A 63 18.25 17.84 -1.94
N ASP A 64 17.90 18.84 -1.13
CA ASP A 64 18.86 19.83 -0.63
C ASP A 64 19.95 19.18 0.24
N GLU A 65 19.58 18.28 1.15
CA GLU A 65 20.52 17.66 2.08
C GLU A 65 21.41 16.62 1.41
N TYR A 66 20.84 15.71 0.62
CA TYR A 66 21.60 14.57 0.11
C TYR A 66 22.20 14.81 -1.26
N TYR A 67 21.44 15.37 -2.19
CA TYR A 67 21.98 15.66 -3.52
C TYR A 67 22.85 16.92 -3.52
N THR A 68 22.29 18.05 -3.08
CA THR A 68 23.00 19.35 -3.19
C THR A 68 24.18 19.45 -2.25
N LYS A 69 24.00 19.13 -0.96
CA LYS A 69 25.07 19.29 0.04
C LYS A 69 26.04 18.11 0.09
N LYS A 70 25.52 16.87 0.05
CA LYS A 70 26.32 15.65 0.22
C LYS A 70 26.76 15.00 -1.08
N GLY A 71 26.19 15.37 -2.24
CA GLY A 71 26.53 14.82 -3.56
C GLY A 71 26.28 13.31 -3.68
N ARG A 72 25.29 12.77 -2.96
CA ARG A 72 24.94 11.34 -2.97
C ARG A 72 23.45 11.08 -2.83
N GLY A 73 23.04 9.84 -3.02
CA GLY A 73 21.70 9.37 -2.68
C GLY A 73 21.50 9.24 -1.16
N TYR A 74 20.32 8.80 -0.77
CA TYR A 74 19.92 8.60 0.62
C TYR A 74 19.54 7.13 0.88
N THR A 75 19.52 6.74 2.13
CA THR A 75 19.05 5.44 2.61
C THR A 75 17.60 5.54 3.09
N ASP A 76 16.93 4.39 3.23
CA ASP A 76 15.55 4.33 3.77
C ASP A 76 15.46 4.95 5.17
N ALA A 77 16.45 4.71 6.02
CA ALA A 77 16.52 5.30 7.36
C ALA A 77 16.65 6.83 7.33
N GLU A 78 17.41 7.36 6.36
CA GLU A 78 17.57 8.80 6.18
C GLU A 78 16.27 9.45 5.65
N PHE A 79 15.54 8.77 4.77
CA PHE A 79 14.22 9.23 4.34
C PHE A 79 13.25 9.31 5.53
N LYS A 80 13.16 8.23 6.33
CA LYS A 80 12.31 8.20 7.52
C LYS A 80 12.69 9.33 8.49
N THR A 81 13.98 9.51 8.76
CA THR A 81 14.47 10.58 9.65
C THR A 81 14.07 11.97 9.14
N MET A 82 14.16 12.22 7.83
CA MET A 82 13.77 13.49 7.25
C MET A 82 12.26 13.71 7.31
N LEU A 83 11.48 12.67 7.03
CA LEU A 83 10.03 12.69 7.14
C LEU A 83 9.59 13.05 8.58
N GLU A 84 10.19 12.41 9.58
CA GLU A 84 9.93 12.68 11.00
C GLU A 84 10.38 14.08 11.42
N LYS A 85 11.50 14.55 10.89
CA LYS A 85 11.99 15.91 11.13
C LYS A 85 11.06 16.99 10.59
N VAL A 86 10.55 16.81 9.38
CA VAL A 86 9.65 17.78 8.74
C VAL A 86 8.27 17.76 9.38
N SER A 87 7.74 16.58 9.65
CA SER A 87 6.41 16.41 10.25
C SER A 87 6.34 16.72 11.75
N GLY A 88 7.49 16.63 12.44
CA GLY A 88 7.55 16.69 13.90
C GLY A 88 6.95 15.47 14.61
N LYS A 89 6.79 14.34 13.91
CA LYS A 89 6.08 13.15 14.40
C LYS A 89 6.81 11.87 14.03
N SER A 90 6.74 10.83 14.88
CA SER A 90 7.25 9.50 14.55
C SER A 90 6.37 8.80 13.51
N PHE A 91 7.03 8.09 12.60
CA PHE A 91 6.43 7.21 11.61
C PHE A 91 6.72 5.71 11.89
N ASP A 92 7.20 5.38 13.09
CA ASP A 92 7.52 3.99 13.47
C ASP A 92 6.35 3.04 13.22
N ASP A 93 5.12 3.43 13.60
CA ASP A 93 3.93 2.60 13.40
C ASP A 93 3.59 2.43 11.91
N VAL A 94 3.76 3.47 11.09
CA VAL A 94 3.53 3.39 9.64
C VAL A 94 4.52 2.42 8.99
N TYR A 95 5.79 2.52 9.36
CA TYR A 95 6.82 1.60 8.87
C TYR A 95 6.57 0.16 9.33
N LYS A 96 6.34 -0.05 10.63
CA LYS A 96 6.09 -1.36 11.21
C LYS A 96 4.84 -2.03 10.63
N ASP A 97 3.74 -1.28 10.58
CA ASP A 97 2.42 -1.84 10.26
C ASP A 97 2.17 -1.94 8.75
N TYR A 98 2.64 -0.96 7.95
CA TYR A 98 2.26 -0.81 6.55
C TYR A 98 3.40 -0.98 5.55
N VAL A 99 4.63 -0.55 5.88
CA VAL A 99 5.80 -0.73 5.01
C VAL A 99 6.36 -2.15 5.16
N ASN A 100 6.72 -2.52 6.39
CA ASN A 100 7.34 -3.82 6.74
C ASN A 100 6.33 -4.84 7.25
N GLY A 101 5.08 -4.46 7.39
CA GLY A 101 3.99 -5.30 7.86
C GLY A 101 2.86 -5.45 6.84
N VAL A 102 1.89 -6.27 7.22
CA VAL A 102 0.73 -6.60 6.38
C VAL A 102 -0.60 -6.10 6.98
N LYS A 103 -0.54 -5.18 7.94
CA LYS A 103 -1.73 -4.59 8.54
C LYS A 103 -2.52 -3.80 7.51
N THR A 104 -3.84 -3.84 7.61
CA THR A 104 -4.70 -3.02 6.77
C THR A 104 -4.59 -1.56 7.19
N ILE A 105 -4.40 -0.67 6.20
CA ILE A 105 -4.35 0.78 6.44
C ILE A 105 -5.69 1.25 6.99
N ASP A 106 -5.66 2.05 8.04
CA ASP A 106 -6.84 2.73 8.58
C ASP A 106 -7.17 3.97 7.72
N TYR A 107 -7.77 3.71 6.58
CA TYR A 107 -8.16 4.79 5.66
C TYR A 107 -9.10 5.81 6.28
N LYS A 108 -10.01 5.39 7.17
CA LYS A 108 -10.95 6.31 7.85
C LYS A 108 -10.22 7.36 8.65
N LYS A 109 -9.20 6.94 9.40
CA LYS A 109 -8.33 7.83 10.17
C LYS A 109 -7.67 8.88 9.27
N TYR A 110 -6.94 8.43 8.25
CA TYR A 110 -6.12 9.33 7.43
C TYR A 110 -6.95 10.25 6.54
N PHE A 111 -8.02 9.76 5.93
CA PHE A 111 -8.92 10.61 5.15
C PHE A 111 -9.66 11.65 5.98
N SER A 112 -9.93 11.36 7.26
CA SER A 112 -10.53 12.34 8.17
C SER A 112 -9.65 13.58 8.39
N TYR A 113 -8.33 13.45 8.26
CA TYR A 113 -7.40 14.58 8.34
C TYR A 113 -7.60 15.62 7.23
N ALA A 114 -8.07 15.18 6.08
CA ALA A 114 -8.44 16.03 4.95
C ALA A 114 -9.94 16.40 4.92
N GLY A 115 -10.68 16.08 5.98
CA GLY A 115 -12.12 16.37 6.09
C GLY A 115 -13.02 15.40 5.30
N PHE A 116 -12.49 14.28 4.79
CA PHE A 116 -13.28 13.28 4.08
C PHE A 116 -13.89 12.25 5.04
N THR A 117 -15.11 11.84 4.74
CA THR A 117 -15.75 10.70 5.37
C THR A 117 -15.71 9.52 4.42
N LEU A 118 -15.03 8.44 4.81
CA LEU A 118 -14.99 7.20 4.02
C LEU A 118 -16.23 6.37 4.31
N ILE A 119 -17.01 6.08 3.27
CA ILE A 119 -18.17 5.19 3.31
C ILE A 119 -17.75 3.85 2.70
N ASP A 120 -17.91 2.76 3.46
CA ASP A 120 -17.68 1.40 2.99
C ASP A 120 -19.03 0.79 2.61
N ASP A 121 -19.39 0.91 1.33
CA ASP A 121 -20.66 0.38 0.81
C ASP A 121 -20.65 -1.16 0.78
N ALA A 122 -19.49 -1.79 0.65
CA ALA A 122 -19.38 -3.24 0.67
C ALA A 122 -19.71 -3.84 2.05
N ALA A 123 -19.45 -3.09 3.12
CA ALA A 123 -19.80 -3.52 4.48
C ALA A 123 -21.32 -3.58 4.74
N LYS A 124 -22.12 -2.95 3.88
CA LYS A 124 -23.59 -2.91 3.98
C LYS A 124 -24.27 -3.91 3.03
N GLY A 125 -23.53 -4.47 2.07
CA GLY A 125 -24.05 -5.37 1.06
C GLY A 125 -24.28 -6.78 1.60
N ASN A 126 -25.42 -7.36 1.26
CA ASN A 126 -25.73 -8.79 1.42
C ASN A 126 -25.54 -9.53 0.08
N ASP A 127 -24.70 -9.02 -0.80
CA ASP A 127 -24.50 -9.62 -2.11
C ASP A 127 -23.79 -10.96 -1.98
N ALA A 128 -24.29 -11.95 -2.71
CA ALA A 128 -23.67 -13.26 -2.75
C ALA A 128 -22.28 -13.17 -3.39
N TYR A 129 -21.25 -13.65 -2.69
CA TYR A 129 -19.88 -13.67 -3.15
C TYR A 129 -19.36 -15.11 -3.19
N LEU A 130 -18.98 -15.58 -4.36
CA LEU A 130 -18.41 -16.92 -4.55
C LEU A 130 -16.86 -16.90 -4.54
N GLY A 131 -16.27 -15.85 -5.09
CA GLY A 131 -14.82 -15.66 -5.13
C GLY A 131 -14.13 -16.45 -6.24
N VAL A 132 -14.76 -16.56 -7.39
CA VAL A 132 -14.20 -17.16 -8.61
C VAL A 132 -14.15 -16.15 -9.74
N VAL A 133 -13.14 -16.28 -10.59
CA VAL A 133 -13.06 -15.62 -11.89
C VAL A 133 -13.25 -16.69 -12.95
N THR A 134 -14.13 -16.42 -13.92
CA THR A 134 -14.43 -17.36 -15.00
C THR A 134 -14.12 -16.76 -16.36
N ALA A 135 -13.79 -17.62 -17.32
CA ALA A 135 -13.66 -17.26 -18.73
C ALA A 135 -14.42 -18.24 -19.63
N LEU A 136 -14.89 -17.75 -20.76
CA LEU A 136 -15.47 -18.62 -21.80
C LEU A 136 -14.33 -19.11 -22.70
N LYS A 137 -14.15 -20.43 -22.78
CA LYS A 137 -13.19 -21.08 -23.67
C LYS A 137 -13.85 -22.27 -24.36
N ASP A 138 -13.81 -22.28 -25.70
CA ASP A 138 -14.39 -23.35 -26.54
C ASP A 138 -15.86 -23.66 -26.21
N GLY A 139 -16.66 -22.61 -25.96
CA GLY A 139 -18.06 -22.73 -25.60
C GLY A 139 -18.33 -23.23 -24.18
N LYS A 140 -17.30 -23.38 -23.34
CA LYS A 140 -17.41 -23.81 -21.95
C LYS A 140 -16.97 -22.69 -21.00
N ILE A 141 -17.67 -22.56 -19.88
CA ILE A 141 -17.25 -21.70 -18.79
C ILE A 141 -16.20 -22.44 -17.96
N ILE A 142 -15.00 -21.88 -17.87
CA ILE A 142 -13.91 -22.43 -17.06
C ILE A 142 -13.59 -21.48 -15.92
N VAL A 143 -13.25 -22.01 -14.75
CA VAL A 143 -12.70 -21.23 -13.64
C VAL A 143 -11.24 -20.96 -13.93
N THR A 144 -10.85 -19.70 -13.94
CA THR A 144 -9.46 -19.24 -14.20
C THR A 144 -8.74 -18.80 -12.96
N ASN A 145 -9.46 -18.41 -11.91
CA ASN A 145 -8.91 -18.05 -10.62
C ASN A 145 -9.91 -18.28 -9.50
N VAL A 146 -9.43 -18.68 -8.33
CA VAL A 146 -10.19 -18.77 -7.08
C VAL A 146 -9.52 -17.86 -6.05
N SER A 147 -10.27 -16.90 -5.54
CA SER A 147 -9.74 -15.96 -4.54
C SER A 147 -9.49 -16.67 -3.21
N ARG A 148 -8.29 -16.50 -2.66
CA ARG A 148 -7.92 -17.09 -1.37
C ARG A 148 -8.90 -16.67 -0.28
N GLN A 149 -9.27 -17.60 0.59
CA GLN A 149 -10.24 -17.42 1.68
C GLN A 149 -11.66 -17.04 1.22
N SER A 150 -11.99 -17.20 -0.05
CA SER A 150 -13.36 -17.07 -0.54
C SER A 150 -14.19 -18.32 -0.19
N PRO A 151 -15.54 -18.27 -0.31
CA PRO A 151 -16.39 -19.44 -0.16
C PRO A 151 -15.98 -20.60 -1.08
N ALA A 152 -15.65 -20.31 -2.35
CA ALA A 152 -15.17 -21.32 -3.29
C ALA A 152 -13.86 -21.97 -2.84
N TRP A 153 -12.89 -21.16 -2.36
CA TRP A 153 -11.63 -21.66 -1.81
C TRP A 153 -11.85 -22.57 -0.59
N ILE A 154 -12.71 -22.15 0.34
CA ILE A 154 -13.01 -22.91 1.57
C ILE A 154 -13.71 -24.22 1.22
N ALA A 155 -14.55 -24.22 0.17
CA ALA A 155 -15.24 -25.41 -0.34
C ALA A 155 -14.33 -26.35 -1.15
N GLY A 156 -13.06 -25.98 -1.38
CA GLY A 156 -12.08 -26.84 -2.06
C GLY A 156 -12.09 -26.76 -3.59
N LEU A 157 -12.65 -25.70 -4.16
CA LEU A 157 -12.61 -25.47 -5.60
C LEU A 157 -11.23 -25.06 -6.06
#